data_fb5789307b795b5e52adff7722cbf8a5
#
_entry.id   fb5789307b795b5e52adff7722cbf8a5
#
_cell.length_a   1.000
_cell.length_b   1.000
_cell.length_c   1.000
_cell.angle_alpha   90.00
_cell.angle_beta   90.00
_cell.angle_gamma   90.00
#
_symmetry.space_group_name_H-M   'P 1'
#
loop_
_entity.id
_entity.type
_entity.pdbx_description
1 polymer ?
#
loop_
_entity_poly.entity_id
_entity_poly.type
_entity_poly.pdbx_seq_one_letter_code
_entity_poly.pdbx_strand_id
1 'polypeptide(L)'
;MNRILRLLLCTLLLPAMLTSCASAETRALFINVRKADAALIEVNGLRFLVDTGHKDSLEQLQQVLETYGVSRVDGIFITHTDKDHVGGLKKLLKSGFEADMLYAPALHSEKSNAKHPVYEASEKYGVPMTWLSSGDVIPAGEGAAFTVLGPLRKDPGKENNNSLVMHLVTPDGSLLLTGDMELPEEADLLAAGLIPRADVLKVPNHGEDDATGRQFALTVQPKWAIISTNTIDEPDTPDEKVLRNLTQARASIAVTQDADVGILVILDKGKLDVQAINWE
;
A
#
# COMPACT_ATOMS: atom_id res chain seq x y z
N MET A 1 -83.09 6.18 -4.88
CA MET A 1 -82.12 7.11 -4.24
C MET A 1 -80.93 6.29 -3.79
N ASN A 2 -79.98 6.01 -4.71
CA ASN A 2 -78.76 5.21 -4.42
C ASN A 2 -77.57 6.13 -4.41
N ARG A 3 -76.95 6.30 -3.21
CA ARG A 3 -75.68 7.00 -3.05
C ARG A 3 -74.53 5.99 -3.30
N ILE A 4 -73.80 6.18 -4.38
CA ILE A 4 -72.55 5.45 -4.67
C ILE A 4 -71.42 6.13 -3.94
N LEU A 5 -70.84 5.41 -2.97
CA LEU A 5 -69.65 5.84 -2.21
C LEU A 5 -68.41 5.53 -3.06
N ARG A 6 -67.74 6.57 -3.56
CA ARG A 6 -66.47 6.42 -4.26
C ARG A 6 -65.31 6.36 -3.21
N LEU A 7 -64.72 5.16 -3.06
CA LEU A 7 -63.47 5.01 -2.36
C LEU A 7 -62.35 5.58 -3.24
N LEU A 8 -61.70 6.63 -2.76
CA LEU A 8 -60.42 7.11 -3.29
C LEU A 8 -59.32 6.23 -2.72
N LEU A 9 -58.72 5.40 -3.56
CA LEU A 9 -57.52 4.65 -3.24
C LEU A 9 -56.31 5.59 -3.40
N CYS A 10 -55.79 6.14 -2.29
CA CYS A 10 -54.54 6.84 -2.28
C CYS A 10 -53.39 5.83 -2.31
N THR A 11 -52.82 5.60 -3.49
CA THR A 11 -51.55 4.90 -3.60
C THR A 11 -50.41 5.81 -3.15
N LEU A 12 -49.92 5.57 -1.93
CA LEU A 12 -48.63 6.13 -1.48
C LEU A 12 -47.52 5.50 -2.33
N LEU A 13 -47.01 6.22 -3.31
CA LEU A 13 -45.74 5.94 -3.95
C LEU A 13 -44.64 6.34 -2.93
N LEU A 14 -44.08 5.35 -2.21
CA LEU A 14 -42.79 5.53 -1.52
C LEU A 14 -41.74 5.80 -2.60
N PRO A 15 -41.01 6.92 -2.56
CA PRO A 15 -39.83 7.04 -3.39
C PRO A 15 -38.82 6.01 -2.88
N ALA A 16 -38.51 5.02 -3.71
CA ALA A 16 -37.34 4.18 -3.52
C ALA A 16 -36.13 5.13 -3.54
N MET A 17 -35.59 5.44 -2.36
CA MET A 17 -34.26 6.04 -2.26
C MET A 17 -33.28 5.00 -2.82
N LEU A 18 -32.96 5.12 -4.08
CA LEU A 18 -31.73 4.59 -4.63
C LEU A 18 -30.60 5.34 -3.91
N THR A 19 -30.17 4.81 -2.78
CA THR A 19 -28.84 5.14 -2.25
C THR A 19 -27.86 4.70 -3.32
N SER A 20 -27.51 5.62 -4.22
CA SER A 20 -26.32 5.50 -5.02
C SER A 20 -25.19 5.36 -4.01
N CYS A 21 -24.74 4.16 -3.76
CA CYS A 21 -23.45 3.89 -3.18
C CYS A 21 -22.47 4.42 -4.23
N ALA A 22 -22.09 5.69 -4.13
CA ALA A 22 -20.97 6.20 -4.89
C ALA A 22 -19.79 5.32 -4.44
N SER A 23 -19.27 4.49 -5.33
CA SER A 23 -18.01 3.81 -5.12
C SER A 23 -17.02 4.90 -4.72
N ALA A 24 -16.55 4.84 -3.48
CA ALA A 24 -15.54 5.79 -3.04
C ALA A 24 -14.28 5.49 -3.84
N GLU A 25 -13.71 6.50 -4.51
CA GLU A 25 -12.46 6.38 -5.25
C GLU A 25 -11.37 5.71 -4.39
N THR A 26 -10.50 4.94 -5.00
CA THR A 26 -9.31 4.39 -4.33
C THR A 26 -8.20 5.42 -4.37
N ARG A 27 -7.64 5.75 -3.21
CA ARG A 27 -6.54 6.71 -3.06
C ARG A 27 -5.34 6.02 -2.43
N ALA A 28 -4.15 6.31 -2.93
CA ALA A 28 -2.90 5.87 -2.32
C ALA A 28 -1.93 7.06 -2.29
N LEU A 29 -1.58 7.53 -1.10
CA LEU A 29 -0.60 8.57 -0.88
C LEU A 29 0.72 7.91 -0.47
N PHE A 30 1.70 7.91 -1.38
CA PHE A 30 3.07 7.51 -1.10
C PHE A 30 3.78 8.71 -0.48
N ILE A 31 4.01 8.63 0.82
CA ILE A 31 4.44 9.77 1.65
C ILE A 31 5.95 10.00 1.49
N ASN A 32 6.35 11.25 1.36
CA ASN A 32 7.77 11.62 1.39
C ASN A 32 8.30 11.52 2.82
N VAL A 33 8.85 10.38 3.15
CA VAL A 33 9.54 10.09 4.41
C VAL A 33 11.04 9.90 4.18
N ARG A 34 11.60 10.59 3.19
CA ARG A 34 12.99 10.51 2.71
C ARG A 34 13.26 9.16 2.03
N LYS A 35 14.47 8.57 2.17
CA LYS A 35 14.73 7.20 1.74
C LYS A 35 14.14 6.23 2.77
N ALA A 36 12.83 6.04 2.70
CA ALA A 36 12.07 5.13 3.55
C ALA A 36 10.67 4.93 2.91
N ASP A 37 9.90 3.97 3.39
CA ASP A 37 8.57 3.69 2.88
C ASP A 37 7.47 3.99 3.89
N ALA A 38 6.48 4.73 3.45
CA ALA A 38 5.17 4.84 4.11
C ALA A 38 4.12 5.19 3.06
N ALA A 39 3.05 4.42 2.97
CA ALA A 39 1.94 4.72 2.07
C ALA A 39 0.60 4.61 2.79
N LEU A 40 -0.21 5.66 2.72
CA LEU A 40 -1.59 5.67 3.21
C LEU A 40 -2.51 5.29 2.05
N ILE A 41 -3.26 4.20 2.20
CA ILE A 41 -4.21 3.71 1.21
C ILE A 41 -5.62 3.83 1.76
N GLU A 42 -6.49 4.52 1.03
CA GLU A 42 -7.92 4.63 1.32
C GLU A 42 -8.71 3.91 0.22
N VAL A 43 -9.54 2.98 0.60
CA VAL A 43 -10.38 2.19 -0.31
C VAL A 43 -11.69 1.81 0.37
N ASN A 44 -12.82 2.08 -0.26
CA ASN A 44 -14.17 1.80 0.28
C ASN A 44 -14.41 2.36 1.70
N GLY A 45 -13.77 3.46 2.07
CA GLY A 45 -13.85 4.05 3.40
C GLY A 45 -12.97 3.39 4.46
N LEU A 46 -12.25 2.32 4.11
CA LEU A 46 -11.21 1.70 4.94
C LEU A 46 -9.86 2.38 4.67
N ARG A 47 -9.01 2.40 5.69
CA ARG A 47 -7.68 3.00 5.65
C ARG A 47 -6.62 1.97 6.03
N PHE A 48 -5.59 1.90 5.24
CA PHE A 48 -4.44 1.04 5.48
C PHE A 48 -3.15 1.84 5.40
N LEU A 49 -2.24 1.60 6.32
CA LEU A 49 -0.88 2.11 6.25
C LEU A 49 0.05 0.97 5.83
N VAL A 50 0.83 1.18 4.79
CA VAL A 50 1.86 0.22 4.36
C VAL A 50 3.20 0.82 4.68
N ASP A 51 3.92 0.20 5.61
CA ASP A 51 5.14 0.65 6.26
C ASP A 51 4.98 1.97 7.05
N THR A 52 5.98 2.28 7.86
CA THR A 52 5.94 3.41 8.81
C THR A 52 7.18 4.29 8.75
N GLY A 53 8.00 4.09 7.72
CA GLY A 53 9.23 4.83 7.54
C GLY A 53 10.30 4.56 8.60
N HIS A 54 11.38 5.31 8.50
CA HIS A 54 12.45 5.30 9.49
C HIS A 54 12.02 6.06 10.75
N LYS A 55 12.56 5.68 11.90
CA LYS A 55 12.28 6.36 13.18
C LYS A 55 12.61 7.87 13.18
N ASP A 56 13.51 8.29 12.30
CA ASP A 56 13.96 9.69 12.19
C ASP A 56 13.11 10.51 11.21
N SER A 57 12.28 9.84 10.38
CA SER A 57 11.26 10.46 9.51
C SER A 57 9.84 10.36 10.07
N LEU A 58 9.68 9.91 11.32
CA LEU A 58 8.37 9.74 11.93
C LEU A 58 7.59 11.06 12.04
N GLU A 59 8.28 12.17 12.28
CA GLU A 59 7.65 13.50 12.38
C GLU A 59 6.95 13.87 11.08
N GLN A 60 7.57 13.62 9.92
CA GLN A 60 6.98 13.82 8.60
C GLN A 60 5.73 12.94 8.42
N LEU A 61 5.82 11.65 8.74
CA LEU A 61 4.69 10.75 8.68
C LEU A 61 3.52 11.25 9.55
N GLN A 62 3.79 11.61 10.81
CA GLN A 62 2.76 12.09 11.72
C GLN A 62 2.13 13.40 11.24
N GLN A 63 2.92 14.35 10.76
CA GLN A 63 2.42 15.60 10.20
C GLN A 63 1.47 15.37 9.02
N VAL A 64 1.81 14.44 8.12
CA VAL A 64 0.95 14.06 6.99
C VAL A 64 -0.34 13.44 7.52
N LEU A 65 -0.26 12.43 8.39
CA LEU A 65 -1.45 11.77 8.94
C LEU A 65 -2.38 12.76 9.66
N GLU A 66 -1.84 13.68 10.45
CA GLU A 66 -2.59 14.74 11.13
C GLU A 66 -3.27 15.68 10.13
N THR A 67 -2.56 16.11 9.08
CA THR A 67 -3.10 17.00 8.04
C THR A 67 -4.26 16.36 7.28
N TYR A 68 -4.17 15.05 7.04
CA TYR A 68 -5.25 14.28 6.41
C TYR A 68 -6.34 13.81 7.41
N GLY A 69 -6.25 14.20 8.69
CA GLY A 69 -7.22 13.83 9.71
C GLY A 69 -7.23 12.32 10.00
N VAL A 70 -6.09 11.64 9.86
CA VAL A 70 -5.95 10.21 10.07
C VAL A 70 -5.31 9.95 11.42
N SER A 71 -6.10 9.61 12.41
CA SER A 71 -5.65 9.18 13.75
C SER A 71 -5.78 7.67 13.97
N ARG A 72 -6.43 6.96 13.03
CA ARG A 72 -6.69 5.52 13.07
C ARG A 72 -6.68 4.93 11.66
N VAL A 73 -6.25 3.67 11.57
CA VAL A 73 -6.33 2.85 10.37
C VAL A 73 -6.89 1.46 10.68
N ASP A 74 -7.54 0.83 9.70
CA ASP A 74 -8.08 -0.54 9.80
C ASP A 74 -6.95 -1.57 9.79
N GLY A 75 -5.79 -1.24 9.22
CA GLY A 75 -4.62 -2.11 9.26
C GLY A 75 -3.31 -1.41 8.96
N ILE A 76 -2.23 -1.90 9.58
CA ILE A 76 -0.86 -1.53 9.22
C ILE A 76 -0.17 -2.79 8.69
N PHE A 77 0.26 -2.73 7.43
CA PHE A 77 1.13 -3.73 6.83
C PHE A 77 2.58 -3.30 7.03
N ILE A 78 3.41 -4.16 7.58
CA ILE A 78 4.87 -4.00 7.57
C ILE A 78 5.42 -5.01 6.57
N THR A 79 6.06 -4.50 5.51
CA THR A 79 6.54 -5.34 4.42
C THR A 79 7.69 -6.24 4.86
N HIS A 80 8.63 -5.69 5.61
CA HIS A 80 9.77 -6.40 6.21
C HIS A 80 10.35 -5.63 7.40
N THR A 81 11.43 -6.14 8.02
CA THR A 81 11.88 -5.61 9.33
C THR A 81 12.98 -4.56 9.24
N ASP A 82 13.35 -4.08 8.07
CA ASP A 82 14.36 -3.04 7.94
C ASP A 82 13.86 -1.70 8.49
N LYS A 83 14.80 -0.90 8.98
CA LYS A 83 14.48 0.27 9.82
C LYS A 83 13.74 1.37 9.09
N ASP A 84 13.91 1.46 7.80
CA ASP A 84 13.25 2.42 6.92
C ASP A 84 11.82 2.01 6.53
N HIS A 85 11.36 0.83 6.99
CA HIS A 85 10.00 0.32 6.87
C HIS A 85 9.29 0.20 8.22
N VAL A 86 9.89 -0.52 9.19
CA VAL A 86 9.27 -0.76 10.49
C VAL A 86 9.64 0.26 11.55
N GLY A 87 10.61 1.15 11.26
CA GLY A 87 11.26 2.00 12.27
C GLY A 87 10.34 2.97 13.00
N GLY A 88 9.30 3.45 12.35
CA GLY A 88 8.31 4.34 12.93
C GLY A 88 7.26 3.64 13.81
N LEU A 89 6.96 2.35 13.58
CA LEU A 89 5.79 1.64 14.12
C LEU A 89 5.60 1.81 15.64
N LYS A 90 6.63 1.47 16.42
CA LYS A 90 6.52 1.52 17.90
C LYS A 90 6.31 2.92 18.43
N LYS A 91 6.91 3.93 17.79
CA LYS A 91 6.75 5.33 18.19
C LYS A 91 5.39 5.88 17.75
N LEU A 92 4.92 5.49 16.57
CA LEU A 92 3.61 5.85 16.06
C LEU A 92 2.49 5.34 16.98
N LEU A 93 2.51 4.06 17.34
CA LEU A 93 1.54 3.50 18.30
C LEU A 93 1.68 4.11 19.70
N LYS A 94 2.89 4.44 20.14
CA LYS A 94 3.13 5.12 21.42
C LYS A 94 2.54 6.53 21.47
N SER A 95 2.44 7.24 20.34
CA SER A 95 1.86 8.59 20.28
C SER A 95 0.34 8.61 20.38
N GLY A 96 -0.31 7.44 20.42
CA GLY A 96 -1.76 7.33 20.48
C GLY A 96 -2.42 7.11 19.11
N PHE A 97 -1.64 6.88 18.06
CA PHE A 97 -2.18 6.46 16.78
C PHE A 97 -2.78 5.05 16.90
N GLU A 98 -3.97 4.85 16.38
CA GLU A 98 -4.71 3.60 16.52
C GLU A 98 -4.64 2.75 15.25
N ALA A 99 -4.57 1.45 15.41
CA ALA A 99 -4.70 0.47 14.34
C ALA A 99 -5.52 -0.73 14.82
N ASP A 100 -6.38 -1.26 13.95
CA ASP A 100 -7.22 -2.41 14.30
C ASP A 100 -6.45 -3.71 14.17
N MET A 101 -5.50 -3.78 13.24
CA MET A 101 -4.71 -4.96 12.94
C MET A 101 -3.30 -4.59 12.47
N LEU A 102 -2.32 -5.36 12.90
CA LEU A 102 -0.97 -5.34 12.34
C LEU A 102 -0.75 -6.58 11.47
N TYR A 103 -0.12 -6.40 10.33
CA TYR A 103 0.22 -7.47 9.40
C TYR A 103 1.72 -7.50 9.17
N ALA A 104 2.30 -8.69 9.10
CA ALA A 104 3.72 -8.88 8.83
C ALA A 104 3.97 -10.21 8.09
N PRO A 105 5.07 -10.37 7.35
CA PRO A 105 5.38 -11.63 6.68
C PRO A 105 5.62 -12.75 7.68
N ALA A 106 5.07 -13.95 7.38
CA ALA A 106 5.34 -15.16 8.13
C ALA A 106 6.79 -15.66 7.91
N LEU A 107 7.37 -15.29 6.77
CA LEU A 107 8.77 -15.56 6.44
C LEU A 107 9.60 -14.29 6.67
N HIS A 108 10.51 -14.32 7.63
CA HIS A 108 11.36 -13.20 8.03
C HIS A 108 12.70 -13.70 8.55
N SER A 109 13.74 -12.89 8.52
CA SER A 109 15.11 -13.28 8.96
C SER A 109 15.29 -13.26 10.47
N GLU A 110 14.37 -12.66 11.24
CA GLU A 110 14.46 -12.58 12.68
C GLU A 110 14.63 -13.96 13.35
N LYS A 111 15.35 -14.00 14.47
CA LYS A 111 15.70 -15.24 15.19
C LYS A 111 14.47 -16.03 15.69
N SER A 112 13.38 -15.35 15.94
CA SER A 112 12.09 -15.94 16.30
C SER A 112 10.98 -14.90 16.16
N ASN A 113 9.73 -15.36 16.05
CA ASN A 113 8.56 -14.48 16.00
C ASN A 113 8.51 -13.52 17.20
N ALA A 114 8.92 -13.96 18.39
CA ALA A 114 8.96 -13.13 19.60
C ALA A 114 9.99 -11.98 19.54
N LYS A 115 10.90 -12.00 18.57
CA LYS A 115 11.88 -10.94 18.33
C LYS A 115 11.52 -10.07 17.13
N HIS A 116 10.43 -10.38 16.46
CA HIS A 116 9.96 -9.58 15.34
C HIS A 116 9.39 -8.24 15.83
N PRO A 117 9.82 -7.09 15.25
CA PRO A 117 9.41 -5.77 15.73
C PRO A 117 7.89 -5.55 15.78
N VAL A 118 7.15 -6.12 14.83
CA VAL A 118 5.68 -6.03 14.78
C VAL A 118 5.05 -6.86 15.90
N TYR A 119 5.56 -8.05 16.17
CA TYR A 119 5.09 -8.87 17.30
C TYR A 119 5.33 -8.16 18.64
N GLU A 120 6.54 -7.60 18.84
CA GLU A 120 6.83 -6.81 20.04
C GLU A 120 5.93 -5.57 20.18
N ALA A 121 5.56 -4.94 19.05
CA ALA A 121 4.63 -3.81 19.05
C ALA A 121 3.20 -4.26 19.40
N SER A 122 2.73 -5.37 18.80
CA SER A 122 1.44 -6.00 19.09
C SER A 122 1.29 -6.29 20.57
N GLU A 123 2.23 -7.04 21.16
CA GLU A 123 2.20 -7.38 22.59
C GLU A 123 2.24 -6.14 23.49
N LYS A 124 3.06 -5.14 23.12
CA LYS A 124 3.26 -3.96 23.95
C LYS A 124 2.09 -3.00 23.95
N TYR A 125 1.43 -2.82 22.81
CA TYR A 125 0.36 -1.83 22.63
C TYR A 125 -1.03 -2.47 22.54
N GLY A 126 -1.12 -3.80 22.59
CA GLY A 126 -2.39 -4.54 22.59
C GLY A 126 -3.11 -4.49 21.24
N VAL A 127 -2.40 -4.25 20.15
CA VAL A 127 -2.96 -4.28 18.80
C VAL A 127 -2.86 -5.70 18.25
N PRO A 128 -3.97 -6.35 17.84
CA PRO A 128 -3.92 -7.68 17.23
C PRO A 128 -2.98 -7.73 16.02
N MET A 129 -2.36 -8.89 15.76
CA MET A 129 -1.54 -9.06 14.56
C MET A 129 -1.79 -10.40 13.87
N THR A 130 -1.51 -10.42 12.56
CA THR A 130 -1.58 -11.61 11.72
C THR A 130 -0.30 -11.76 10.90
N TRP A 131 0.24 -12.98 10.88
CA TRP A 131 1.31 -13.37 9.97
C TRP A 131 0.73 -13.68 8.61
N LEU A 132 1.28 -13.09 7.55
CA LEU A 132 0.82 -13.27 6.19
C LEU A 132 1.77 -14.14 5.38
N SER A 133 1.19 -14.98 4.54
CA SER A 133 1.89 -15.87 3.60
C SER A 133 1.34 -15.69 2.19
N SER A 134 2.10 -16.08 1.19
CA SER A 134 1.63 -16.09 -0.20
C SER A 134 0.32 -16.86 -0.34
N GLY A 135 -0.66 -16.27 -1.00
CA GLY A 135 -2.02 -16.76 -1.17
C GLY A 135 -3.04 -16.20 -0.18
N ASP A 136 -2.61 -15.55 0.91
CA ASP A 136 -3.53 -14.90 1.85
C ASP A 136 -4.24 -13.72 1.16
N VAL A 137 -5.50 -13.52 1.55
CA VAL A 137 -6.36 -12.44 1.01
C VAL A 137 -6.92 -11.62 2.16
N ILE A 138 -6.67 -10.32 2.14
CA ILE A 138 -7.16 -9.38 3.14
C ILE A 138 -8.23 -8.51 2.47
N PRO A 139 -9.52 -8.64 2.87
CA PRO A 139 -10.59 -7.82 2.34
C PRO A 139 -10.36 -6.33 2.59
N ALA A 140 -10.65 -5.50 1.59
CA ALA A 140 -10.56 -4.05 1.67
C ALA A 140 -11.89 -3.38 1.26
N GLY A 141 -13.01 -3.98 1.70
CA GLY A 141 -14.36 -3.54 1.36
C GLY A 141 -14.92 -4.22 0.10
N GLU A 142 -16.04 -3.71 -0.40
CA GLU A 142 -16.78 -4.32 -1.49
C GLU A 142 -15.97 -4.35 -2.79
N GLY A 143 -15.74 -5.54 -3.34
CA GLY A 143 -15.00 -5.74 -4.59
C GLY A 143 -13.50 -5.40 -4.52
N ALA A 144 -12.94 -5.14 -3.32
CA ALA A 144 -11.54 -4.82 -3.13
C ALA A 144 -10.86 -5.77 -2.15
N ALA A 145 -9.62 -6.16 -2.47
CA ALA A 145 -8.80 -6.99 -1.59
C ALA A 145 -7.30 -6.83 -1.89
N PHE A 146 -6.50 -7.00 -0.85
CA PHE A 146 -5.08 -7.26 -0.98
C PHE A 146 -4.86 -8.77 -1.08
N THR A 147 -4.16 -9.22 -2.11
CA THR A 147 -3.67 -10.60 -2.24
C THR A 147 -2.17 -10.61 -2.00
N VAL A 148 -1.71 -11.42 -1.07
CA VAL A 148 -0.28 -11.61 -0.80
C VAL A 148 0.31 -12.53 -1.85
N LEU A 149 1.31 -12.06 -2.57
CA LEU A 149 2.00 -12.81 -3.62
C LEU A 149 3.29 -13.45 -3.12
N GLY A 150 4.03 -12.75 -2.28
CA GLY A 150 5.32 -13.14 -1.70
C GLY A 150 5.47 -12.71 -0.24
N PRO A 151 6.55 -13.20 0.41
CA PRO A 151 7.60 -14.07 -0.12
C PRO A 151 7.16 -15.53 -0.26
N LEU A 152 7.76 -16.25 -1.25
CA LEU A 152 7.50 -17.70 -1.46
C LEU A 152 8.42 -18.58 -0.63
N ARG A 153 9.59 -18.08 -0.30
CA ARG A 153 10.59 -18.76 0.53
C ARG A 153 11.32 -17.76 1.41
N LYS A 154 11.82 -18.24 2.54
CA LYS A 154 12.65 -17.42 3.41
C LYS A 154 14.04 -17.23 2.80
N ASP A 155 14.52 -16.00 2.78
CA ASP A 155 15.93 -15.66 2.58
C ASP A 155 16.55 -15.36 3.96
N PRO A 156 17.47 -16.22 4.46
CA PRO A 156 18.08 -16.02 5.77
C PRO A 156 19.21 -14.97 5.75
N GLY A 157 19.64 -14.54 4.57
CA GLY A 157 20.77 -13.63 4.39
C GLY A 157 20.38 -12.20 4.04
N LYS A 158 19.19 -12.02 3.50
CA LYS A 158 18.71 -10.72 3.03
C LYS A 158 17.24 -10.54 3.43
N GLU A 159 16.98 -9.59 4.34
CA GLU A 159 15.62 -9.32 4.81
C GLU A 159 14.73 -8.75 3.71
N ASN A 160 15.29 -7.97 2.80
CA ASN A 160 14.58 -7.42 1.64
C ASN A 160 13.84 -8.51 0.84
N ASN A 161 14.46 -9.69 0.65
CA ASN A 161 13.86 -10.85 -0.02
C ASN A 161 12.80 -11.59 0.81
N ASN A 162 12.46 -11.08 1.98
CA ASN A 162 11.32 -11.53 2.79
C ASN A 162 10.19 -10.50 2.81
N SER A 163 10.22 -9.54 1.89
CA SER A 163 9.22 -8.48 1.79
C SER A 163 7.83 -9.02 1.47
N LEU A 164 6.79 -8.51 2.13
CA LEU A 164 5.42 -8.72 1.65
C LEU A 164 5.25 -8.07 0.29
N VAL A 165 5.03 -8.88 -0.72
CA VAL A 165 4.58 -8.42 -2.04
C VAL A 165 3.08 -8.59 -2.11
N MET A 166 2.35 -7.49 -2.28
CA MET A 166 0.89 -7.48 -2.23
C MET A 166 0.29 -6.84 -3.49
N HIS A 167 -0.77 -7.44 -3.99
CA HIS A 167 -1.57 -6.90 -5.08
C HIS A 167 -2.93 -6.45 -4.55
N LEU A 168 -3.14 -5.13 -4.47
CA LEU A 168 -4.45 -4.56 -4.22
C LEU A 168 -5.20 -4.47 -5.53
N VAL A 169 -6.35 -5.13 -5.58
CA VAL A 169 -7.32 -5.01 -6.68
C VAL A 169 -8.56 -4.35 -6.14
N THR A 170 -9.07 -3.36 -6.85
CA THR A 170 -10.30 -2.64 -6.55
C THR A 170 -11.16 -2.54 -7.80
N PRO A 171 -12.44 -2.18 -7.72
CA PRO A 171 -13.25 -1.91 -8.90
C PRO A 171 -12.70 -0.80 -9.80
N ASP A 172 -11.86 0.07 -9.25
CA ASP A 172 -11.34 1.26 -9.94
C ASP A 172 -9.98 1.03 -10.60
N GLY A 173 -9.23 0.00 -10.18
CA GLY A 173 -7.91 -0.31 -10.69
C GLY A 173 -7.08 -1.15 -9.71
N SER A 174 -5.76 -1.19 -9.91
CA SER A 174 -4.88 -2.05 -9.14
C SER A 174 -3.53 -1.43 -8.80
N LEU A 175 -3.01 -1.82 -7.62
CA LEU A 175 -1.68 -1.43 -7.14
C LEU A 175 -0.87 -2.69 -6.81
N LEU A 176 0.38 -2.73 -7.26
CA LEU A 176 1.37 -3.72 -6.83
C LEU A 176 2.34 -3.05 -5.84
N LEU A 177 2.31 -3.52 -4.60
CA LEU A 177 3.13 -3.06 -3.47
C LEU A 177 4.19 -4.12 -3.21
N THR A 178 5.46 -3.76 -3.27
CA THR A 178 6.55 -4.74 -3.38
C THR A 178 7.52 -4.72 -2.21
N GLY A 179 7.36 -3.77 -1.27
CA GLY A 179 8.40 -3.52 -0.27
C GLY A 179 9.76 -3.34 -0.93
N ASP A 180 10.75 -4.02 -0.42
CA ASP A 180 12.12 -3.98 -0.94
C ASP A 180 12.55 -5.31 -1.60
N MET A 181 11.58 -6.01 -2.19
CA MET A 181 11.84 -7.21 -2.99
C MET A 181 13.04 -7.00 -3.93
N GLU A 182 14.06 -7.84 -3.79
CA GLU A 182 15.22 -7.85 -4.68
C GLU A 182 15.07 -8.91 -5.81
N LEU A 183 16.03 -8.94 -6.74
CA LEU A 183 16.03 -9.86 -7.88
C LEU A 183 15.81 -11.34 -7.52
N PRO A 184 16.30 -11.89 -6.38
CA PRO A 184 16.02 -13.30 -6.02
C PRO A 184 14.55 -13.58 -5.77
N GLU A 185 13.85 -12.73 -5.00
CA GLU A 185 12.42 -12.89 -4.74
C GLU A 185 11.60 -12.59 -6.01
N GLU A 186 11.99 -11.55 -6.77
CA GLU A 186 11.41 -11.23 -8.06
C GLU A 186 11.46 -12.43 -9.02
N ALA A 187 12.62 -13.12 -9.09
CA ALA A 187 12.79 -14.31 -9.92
C ALA A 187 11.89 -15.47 -9.46
N ASP A 188 11.74 -15.68 -8.16
CA ASP A 188 10.85 -16.70 -7.61
C ASP A 188 9.40 -16.45 -8.02
N LEU A 189 8.92 -15.21 -7.84
CA LEU A 189 7.56 -14.82 -8.20
C LEU A 189 7.30 -14.89 -9.70
N LEU A 190 8.27 -14.48 -10.53
CA LEU A 190 8.19 -14.62 -11.98
C LEU A 190 8.12 -16.10 -12.41
N ALA A 191 8.97 -16.95 -11.83
CA ALA A 191 9.00 -18.38 -12.13
C ALA A 191 7.70 -19.08 -11.72
N ALA A 192 7.07 -18.62 -10.64
CA ALA A 192 5.76 -19.11 -10.18
C ALA A 192 4.59 -18.55 -10.99
N GLY A 193 4.82 -17.57 -11.88
CA GLY A 193 3.76 -16.92 -12.65
C GLY A 193 2.82 -16.05 -11.80
N LEU A 194 3.30 -15.56 -10.66
CA LEU A 194 2.48 -14.82 -9.69
C LEU A 194 2.54 -13.30 -9.88
N ILE A 195 3.45 -12.79 -10.72
CA ILE A 195 3.52 -11.34 -10.98
C ILE A 195 2.35 -10.91 -11.87
N PRO A 196 1.42 -10.09 -11.36
CA PRO A 196 0.27 -9.60 -12.12
C PRO A 196 0.65 -8.38 -12.98
N ARG A 197 -0.25 -8.00 -13.87
CA ARG A 197 -0.31 -6.62 -14.36
C ARG A 197 -0.91 -5.74 -13.26
N ALA A 198 -0.42 -4.50 -13.16
CA ALA A 198 -0.96 -3.52 -12.24
C ALA A 198 -0.97 -2.13 -12.87
N ASP A 199 -1.95 -1.31 -12.50
CA ASP A 199 -2.02 0.08 -12.99
C ASP A 199 -0.91 0.92 -12.36
N VAL A 200 -0.61 0.68 -11.09
CA VAL A 200 0.43 1.37 -10.33
C VAL A 200 1.38 0.36 -9.69
N LEU A 201 2.65 0.61 -9.81
CA LEU A 201 3.72 -0.14 -9.15
C LEU A 201 4.39 0.75 -8.12
N LYS A 202 4.42 0.35 -6.83
CA LYS A 202 5.44 0.82 -5.91
C LYS A 202 6.74 0.10 -6.29
N VAL A 203 7.72 0.85 -6.74
CA VAL A 203 9.00 0.29 -7.22
C VAL A 203 9.75 -0.36 -6.06
N PRO A 204 10.20 -1.61 -6.19
CA PRO A 204 10.91 -2.31 -5.12
C PRO A 204 12.25 -1.66 -4.79
N ASN A 205 12.65 -1.84 -3.55
CA ASN A 205 13.97 -1.46 -2.99
C ASN A 205 14.39 -0.03 -3.40
N HIS A 206 13.50 0.94 -3.19
CA HIS A 206 13.74 2.37 -3.45
C HIS A 206 14.26 2.70 -4.87
N GLY A 207 14.21 1.74 -5.79
CA GLY A 207 14.79 1.85 -7.13
C GLY A 207 16.28 1.55 -7.19
N GLU A 208 16.83 0.76 -6.27
CA GLU A 208 18.22 0.27 -6.31
C GLU A 208 18.44 -0.73 -7.45
N ASP A 209 19.69 -0.92 -7.88
CA ASP A 209 20.06 -1.68 -9.09
C ASP A 209 19.90 -3.20 -8.95
N ASP A 210 19.71 -3.70 -7.73
CA ASP A 210 19.47 -5.10 -7.39
C ASP A 210 17.98 -5.50 -7.38
N ALA A 211 17.11 -4.59 -7.80
CA ALA A 211 15.67 -4.80 -7.94
C ALA A 211 15.14 -4.34 -9.32
N THR A 212 13.86 -4.53 -9.57
CA THR A 212 13.16 -4.06 -10.79
C THR A 212 13.84 -4.53 -12.09
N GLY A 213 14.02 -5.84 -12.22
CA GLY A 213 14.53 -6.44 -13.43
C GLY A 213 13.66 -6.16 -14.66
N ARG A 214 14.27 -6.20 -15.85
CA ARG A 214 13.57 -5.90 -17.10
C ARG A 214 12.35 -6.80 -17.33
N GLN A 215 12.45 -8.10 -17.01
CA GLN A 215 11.34 -9.02 -17.19
C GLN A 215 10.18 -8.69 -16.24
N PHE A 216 10.48 -8.36 -14.99
CA PHE A 216 9.50 -7.92 -14.00
C PHE A 216 8.75 -6.67 -14.49
N ALA A 217 9.47 -5.61 -14.84
CA ALA A 217 8.86 -4.38 -15.32
C ALA A 217 7.95 -4.61 -16.54
N LEU A 218 8.39 -5.44 -17.50
CA LEU A 218 7.60 -5.80 -18.69
C LEU A 218 6.41 -6.72 -18.38
N THR A 219 6.44 -7.49 -17.29
CA THR A 219 5.33 -8.34 -16.86
C THR A 219 4.27 -7.51 -16.14
N VAL A 220 4.67 -6.67 -15.19
CA VAL A 220 3.76 -5.76 -14.47
C VAL A 220 3.15 -4.75 -15.42
N GLN A 221 3.95 -4.17 -16.31
CA GLN A 221 3.55 -3.18 -17.30
C GLN A 221 2.72 -2.04 -16.70
N PRO A 222 3.22 -1.36 -15.65
CA PRO A 222 2.46 -0.37 -14.93
C PRO A 222 2.26 0.90 -15.79
N LYS A 223 1.15 1.58 -15.58
CA LYS A 223 0.92 2.93 -16.14
C LYS A 223 1.79 3.95 -15.38
N TRP A 224 1.89 3.80 -14.07
CA TRP A 224 2.73 4.61 -13.20
C TRP A 224 3.58 3.75 -12.27
N ALA A 225 4.83 4.14 -12.13
CA ALA A 225 5.78 3.59 -11.19
C ALA A 225 6.14 4.66 -10.15
N ILE A 226 5.88 4.39 -8.88
CA ILE A 226 6.16 5.30 -7.77
C ILE A 226 7.43 4.82 -7.06
N ILE A 227 8.39 5.71 -6.93
CA ILE A 227 9.68 5.43 -6.27
C ILE A 227 9.75 6.23 -4.99
N SER A 228 9.84 5.54 -3.86
CA SER A 228 10.09 6.17 -2.55
C SER A 228 11.58 6.23 -2.33
N THR A 229 12.19 7.40 -2.54
CA THR A 229 13.62 7.59 -2.31
C THR A 229 13.95 9.06 -2.07
N ASN A 230 15.19 9.32 -1.67
CA ASN A 230 15.76 10.64 -1.51
C ASN A 230 17.24 10.63 -1.88
N THR A 231 17.60 11.31 -2.96
CA THR A 231 18.97 11.36 -3.49
C THR A 231 19.98 12.09 -2.59
N ILE A 232 19.52 12.79 -1.54
CA ILE A 232 20.40 13.37 -0.54
C ILE A 232 20.90 12.28 0.42
N ASP A 233 20.02 11.33 0.77
CA ASP A 233 20.34 10.21 1.65
C ASP A 233 21.05 9.08 0.89
N GLU A 234 20.62 8.83 -0.36
CA GLU A 234 21.12 7.78 -1.22
C GLU A 234 21.27 8.30 -2.66
N PRO A 235 22.45 8.87 -3.00
CA PRO A 235 22.65 9.55 -4.31
C PRO A 235 22.48 8.65 -5.54
N ASP A 236 22.65 7.35 -5.38
CA ASP A 236 22.60 6.37 -6.48
C ASP A 236 21.18 5.83 -6.73
N THR A 237 20.15 6.37 -6.04
CA THR A 237 18.75 5.99 -6.25
C THR A 237 17.90 7.17 -6.76
N PRO A 238 16.98 6.95 -7.71
CA PRO A 238 16.77 5.68 -8.43
C PRO A 238 17.88 5.40 -9.44
N ASP A 239 18.32 4.14 -9.51
CA ASP A 239 19.37 3.71 -10.45
C ASP A 239 18.92 3.82 -11.91
N GLU A 240 19.85 4.19 -12.80
CA GLU A 240 19.55 4.35 -14.22
C GLU A 240 19.06 3.06 -14.91
N LYS A 241 19.49 1.88 -14.46
CA LYS A 241 19.01 0.59 -15.00
C LYS A 241 17.55 0.38 -14.67
N VAL A 242 17.13 0.73 -13.44
CA VAL A 242 15.73 0.69 -13.01
C VAL A 242 14.89 1.65 -13.86
N LEU A 243 15.32 2.89 -13.99
CA LEU A 243 14.64 3.89 -14.82
C LEU A 243 14.50 3.44 -16.29
N ARG A 244 15.57 2.83 -16.86
CA ARG A 244 15.51 2.25 -18.20
C ARG A 244 14.51 1.10 -18.31
N ASN A 245 14.46 0.19 -17.32
CA ASN A 245 13.54 -0.94 -17.33
C ASN A 245 12.07 -0.49 -17.26
N LEU A 246 11.77 0.48 -16.39
CA LEU A 246 10.45 1.09 -16.26
C LEU A 246 10.04 1.84 -17.54
N THR A 247 10.96 2.59 -18.14
CA THR A 247 10.72 3.29 -19.42
C THR A 247 10.43 2.29 -20.55
N GLN A 248 11.15 1.16 -20.62
CA GLN A 248 10.86 0.08 -21.59
C GLN A 248 9.49 -0.55 -21.37
N ALA A 249 9.01 -0.61 -20.12
CA ALA A 249 7.66 -1.03 -19.79
C ALA A 249 6.61 0.06 -20.09
N ARG A 250 7.03 1.25 -20.54
CA ARG A 250 6.20 2.44 -20.83
C ARG A 250 5.52 3.03 -19.59
N ALA A 251 6.10 2.84 -18.43
CA ALA A 251 5.63 3.46 -17.20
C ALA A 251 5.95 4.97 -17.19
N SER A 252 5.02 5.78 -16.72
CA SER A 252 5.34 7.11 -16.18
C SER A 252 5.95 6.92 -14.80
N ILE A 253 6.88 7.79 -14.41
CA ILE A 253 7.63 7.65 -13.15
C ILE A 253 7.36 8.89 -12.30
N ALA A 254 7.10 8.69 -11.01
CA ALA A 254 7.07 9.73 -10.00
C ALA A 254 7.92 9.31 -8.80
N VAL A 255 8.63 10.28 -8.23
CA VAL A 255 9.54 10.06 -7.09
C VAL A 255 9.03 10.86 -5.90
N THR A 256 8.99 10.27 -4.71
CA THR A 256 8.41 10.92 -3.53
C THR A 256 9.17 12.19 -3.12
N GLN A 257 10.48 12.26 -3.35
CA GLN A 257 11.28 13.44 -3.05
C GLN A 257 10.90 14.69 -3.86
N ASP A 258 10.18 14.52 -4.99
CA ASP A 258 9.80 15.64 -5.85
C ASP A 258 8.55 16.39 -5.32
N ALA A 259 8.07 16.00 -4.14
CA ALA A 259 6.93 16.60 -3.47
C ALA A 259 7.17 16.68 -1.95
N ASP A 260 6.72 17.76 -1.31
CA ASP A 260 6.92 17.96 0.13
C ASP A 260 6.15 16.92 0.98
N VAL A 261 4.93 16.59 0.56
CA VAL A 261 4.04 15.63 1.24
C VAL A 261 4.20 14.23 0.66
N GLY A 262 4.23 14.12 -0.66
CA GLY A 262 4.33 12.84 -1.35
C GLY A 262 3.59 12.80 -2.68
N ILE A 263 3.45 11.59 -3.22
CA ILE A 263 2.78 11.33 -4.49
C ILE A 263 1.41 10.70 -4.21
N LEU A 264 0.35 11.41 -4.57
CA LEU A 264 -1.03 10.94 -4.47
C LEU A 264 -1.45 10.29 -5.79
N VAL A 265 -1.90 9.05 -5.68
CA VAL A 265 -2.54 8.27 -6.74
C VAL A 265 -4.03 8.21 -6.48
N ILE A 266 -4.84 8.51 -7.48
CA ILE A 266 -6.30 8.41 -7.43
C ILE A 266 -6.77 7.48 -8.54
N LEU A 267 -7.49 6.44 -8.17
CA LEU A 267 -8.21 5.56 -9.08
C LEU A 267 -9.71 5.80 -8.92
N ASP A 268 -10.37 6.21 -10.00
CA ASP A 268 -11.82 6.43 -10.03
C ASP A 268 -12.40 5.93 -11.36
N LYS A 269 -13.21 4.89 -11.31
CA LYS A 269 -13.93 4.33 -12.48
C LYS A 269 -13.01 4.09 -13.68
N GLY A 270 -11.84 3.48 -13.42
CA GLY A 270 -10.84 3.17 -14.44
C GLY A 270 -10.00 4.35 -14.91
N LYS A 271 -10.20 5.54 -14.34
CA LYS A 271 -9.29 6.69 -14.51
C LYS A 271 -8.19 6.61 -13.46
N LEU A 272 -6.99 6.99 -13.87
CA LEU A 272 -5.82 7.05 -13.01
C LEU A 272 -5.26 8.47 -13.07
N ASP A 273 -5.22 9.14 -11.95
CA ASP A 273 -4.58 10.44 -11.76
C ASP A 273 -3.44 10.33 -10.76
N VAL A 274 -2.34 11.04 -11.01
CA VAL A 274 -1.15 11.01 -10.16
C VAL A 274 -0.67 12.45 -9.97
N GLN A 275 -0.57 12.86 -8.71
CA GLN A 275 -0.30 14.25 -8.32
C GLN A 275 0.85 14.31 -7.31
N ALA A 276 1.77 15.25 -7.52
CA ALA A 276 2.74 15.65 -6.50
C ALA A 276 2.06 16.62 -5.51
N ILE A 277 2.03 16.26 -4.24
CA ILE A 277 1.37 17.05 -3.18
C ILE A 277 2.43 17.79 -2.37
N ASN A 278 2.26 19.10 -2.24
CA ASN A 278 3.12 19.98 -1.47
C ASN A 278 2.33 20.67 -0.34
N TRP A 279 3.04 21.17 0.66
CA TRP A 279 2.42 22.01 1.69
C TRP A 279 1.99 23.36 1.08
N GLU A 280 0.87 23.91 1.57
CA GLU A 280 0.39 25.25 1.19
C GLU A 280 1.23 26.36 1.86
#